data_0aa86c77b04b4d95a35ef8e6bff436fc
#
_entry.id   0aa86c77b04b4d95a35ef8e6bff436fc
#
_cell.length_a   1.000
_cell.length_b   1.000
_cell.length_c   1.000
_cell.angle_alpha   90.00
_cell.angle_beta   90.00
_cell.angle_gamma   90.00
#
_symmetry.space_group_name_H-M   'P 1'
#
loop_
_entity.id
_entity.type
_entity.pdbx_description
1 polymer ?
#
loop_
_entity_poly.entity_id
_entity_poly.type
_entity_poly.pdbx_seq_one_letter_code
_entity_poly.pdbx_strand_id
1 'polypeptide(L)'
;MIYVTNVSHLYSQNSMLYFLDNVPARNKLNPAFIPDSKWHVDMFLLPDLHTEVANNAFSVKDIIFHKDGRVVTALHTPQDIERFYQRVRNVNSFNTNLDLNLLSFGVSGNKDDYYTFDASIRVSGKAFLPRDLFTLALYGTPEETGDNIFNMTKTGVEASVYSEIGFGYSRRLNEVWTIGGKFKYLMGYASIHSINKRMNLNINQEAWTMDSDAEIFGSVPLDYQTKENKNIDFSSFSLWDTGEYMKLLRSPAGSGMAVDLGVTWQPSDPLIISAALTDIGFIRWKKNLVHGLMRGTYEYAGIEYSKGDSINWEKIGNELEKAFQFGSSSGNPFSQRLTANMLIGAEYAIQNNHISFGGLSRTMMFSSHISQEIMLATNFRPTDWFNAHLTYSFLNGGGNTIGLGTKFRYGPFQTYIMTDYFPFRQAKLITGDNGQTINVPYNSRRINIQIGTVLTFGKK
;
A
#
# COMPACT_ATOMS: atom_id res chain seq x y z
N MET A 1 -26.82 8.02 -1.76
CA MET A 1 -26.96 6.73 -1.06
C MET A 1 -25.65 5.97 -1.29
N ILE A 2 -24.77 5.91 -0.27
CA ILE A 2 -23.46 5.29 -0.39
C ILE A 2 -23.68 3.79 -0.22
N TYR A 3 -23.56 3.02 -1.29
CA TYR A 3 -23.51 1.57 -1.20
C TYR A 3 -22.19 1.17 -0.55
N VAL A 4 -22.22 0.83 0.72
CA VAL A 4 -21.14 0.14 1.39
C VAL A 4 -21.13 -1.30 0.89
N THR A 5 -20.49 -1.53 -0.25
CA THR A 5 -20.12 -2.90 -0.62
C THR A 5 -19.03 -3.35 0.34
N ASN A 6 -19.29 -4.41 1.12
CA ASN A 6 -18.32 -5.08 1.97
C ASN A 6 -17.22 -5.74 1.10
N VAL A 7 -16.37 -4.92 0.54
CA VAL A 7 -15.12 -5.38 -0.07
C VAL A 7 -14.06 -5.30 1.01
N SER A 8 -13.71 -6.45 1.55
CA SER A 8 -12.71 -6.56 2.61
C SER A 8 -11.31 -6.34 2.02
N HIS A 9 -10.77 -5.15 2.24
CA HIS A 9 -9.43 -4.78 1.80
C HIS A 9 -8.45 -4.76 2.99
N LEU A 10 -7.25 -5.27 2.75
CA LEU A 10 -6.13 -5.24 3.68
C LEU A 10 -5.32 -3.98 3.44
N TYR A 11 -5.29 -3.11 4.42
CA TYR A 11 -4.38 -1.96 4.41
C TYR A 11 -3.94 -1.68 5.83
N SER A 12 -2.65 -1.60 6.06
CA SER A 12 -2.08 -0.96 7.22
C SER A 12 -0.84 -0.22 6.79
N GLN A 13 -0.87 1.05 6.93
CA GLN A 13 0.32 1.88 6.85
C GLN A 13 0.73 2.17 8.28
N ASN A 14 1.96 1.85 8.65
CA ASN A 14 2.71 2.47 9.76
C ASN A 14 2.00 2.64 11.13
N SER A 15 0.83 1.96 11.35
CA SER A 15 0.05 2.12 12.60
C SER A 15 0.85 1.76 13.84
N MET A 16 1.81 0.83 13.72
CA MET A 16 2.65 0.39 14.82
C MET A 16 3.49 1.52 15.43
N LEU A 17 3.91 2.49 14.61
CA LEU A 17 4.66 3.66 15.07
C LEU A 17 3.85 4.59 15.98
N TYR A 18 2.51 4.53 15.93
CA TYR A 18 1.62 5.47 16.62
C TYR A 18 1.88 5.56 18.11
N PHE A 19 2.19 4.44 18.77
CA PHE A 19 2.46 4.37 20.21
C PHE A 19 3.95 4.17 20.56
N LEU A 20 4.86 4.21 19.58
CA LEU A 20 6.30 4.13 19.87
C LEU A 20 6.83 5.49 20.34
N ASP A 21 6.84 5.70 21.64
CA ASP A 21 7.08 6.97 22.28
C ASP A 21 8.44 7.61 21.94
N ASN A 22 8.46 8.96 21.89
CA ASN A 22 9.68 9.77 21.64
C ASN A 22 10.40 9.47 20.33
N VAL A 23 9.68 9.00 19.30
CA VAL A 23 10.19 8.89 17.94
C VAL A 23 9.63 10.04 17.10
N PRO A 24 10.48 10.94 16.55
CA PRO A 24 10.03 12.09 15.78
C PRO A 24 9.13 11.73 14.59
N ALA A 25 9.36 10.57 13.95
CA ALA A 25 8.57 10.08 12.83
C ALA A 25 7.06 9.89 13.16
N ARG A 26 6.67 9.78 14.44
CA ARG A 26 5.25 9.76 14.86
C ARG A 26 4.48 11.00 14.42
N ASN A 27 5.16 12.13 14.24
CA ASN A 27 4.57 13.38 13.76
C ASN A 27 3.94 13.25 12.36
N LYS A 28 4.37 12.25 11.56
CA LYS A 28 3.74 11.91 10.28
C LYS A 28 2.35 11.29 10.43
N LEU A 29 2.07 10.64 11.57
CA LEU A 29 0.77 10.02 11.86
C LEU A 29 -0.18 10.96 12.60
N ASN A 30 0.39 11.82 13.43
CA ASN A 30 -0.36 12.87 14.13
C ASN A 30 0.56 14.10 14.33
N PRO A 31 0.30 15.19 13.62
CA PRO A 31 1.13 16.39 13.75
C PRO A 31 1.19 16.98 15.17
N ALA A 32 0.25 16.62 16.07
CA ALA A 32 0.30 17.07 17.47
C ALA A 32 1.31 16.28 18.33
N PHE A 33 1.93 15.22 17.83
CA PHE A 33 2.98 14.50 18.56
C PHE A 33 4.29 15.26 18.52
N ILE A 34 4.59 15.99 19.58
CA ILE A 34 5.84 16.73 19.75
C ILE A 34 6.84 15.83 20.48
N PRO A 35 8.05 15.56 19.93
CA PRO A 35 9.08 14.78 20.63
C PRO A 35 9.69 15.59 21.79
N ASP A 36 10.30 14.90 22.75
CA ASP A 36 10.99 15.51 23.90
C ASP A 36 12.30 16.21 23.53
N SER A 37 12.81 15.97 22.33
CA SER A 37 14.02 16.60 21.85
C SER A 37 13.77 18.05 21.40
N LYS A 38 14.73 18.94 21.64
CA LYS A 38 14.68 20.31 21.11
C LYS A 38 14.79 20.35 19.61
N TRP A 39 15.59 19.47 19.04
CA TRP A 39 15.68 19.30 17.59
C TRP A 39 16.02 17.85 17.22
N HIS A 40 15.65 17.47 16.02
CA HIS A 40 16.02 16.19 15.43
C HIS A 40 16.40 16.37 13.97
N VAL A 41 17.19 15.43 13.47
CA VAL A 41 17.47 15.28 12.05
C VAL A 41 17.56 13.79 11.71
N ASP A 42 16.89 13.35 10.67
CA ASP A 42 17.00 11.98 10.18
C ASP A 42 18.33 11.80 9.45
N MET A 43 18.92 10.62 9.60
CA MET A 43 20.18 10.30 8.96
C MET A 43 19.93 9.90 7.50
N PHE A 44 20.49 10.67 6.57
CA PHE A 44 20.40 10.39 5.13
C PHE A 44 20.94 8.99 4.74
N LEU A 45 21.98 8.49 5.43
CA LEU A 45 22.58 7.18 5.15
C LEU A 45 21.74 5.99 5.65
N LEU A 46 20.81 6.22 6.59
CA LEU A 46 19.88 5.23 7.13
C LEU A 46 18.49 5.86 7.24
N PRO A 47 17.83 6.09 6.09
CA PRO A 47 16.56 6.77 6.05
C PRO A 47 15.47 5.95 6.75
N ASP A 48 14.40 6.64 7.19
CA ASP A 48 13.18 5.97 7.63
C ASP A 48 12.52 5.32 6.42
N LEU A 49 12.47 4.00 6.44
CA LEU A 49 11.92 3.15 5.42
C LEU A 49 10.74 2.38 5.97
N HIS A 50 9.58 2.56 5.36
CA HIS A 50 8.42 1.72 5.59
C HIS A 50 8.06 0.98 4.30
N THR A 51 7.91 -0.33 4.38
CA THR A 51 7.45 -1.15 3.26
C THR A 51 6.37 -2.13 3.70
N GLU A 52 5.37 -2.28 2.86
CA GLU A 52 4.25 -3.20 3.09
C GLU A 52 3.88 -3.92 1.80
N VAL A 53 3.68 -5.23 1.92
CA VAL A 53 3.03 -6.07 0.90
C VAL A 53 1.92 -6.83 1.58
N ALA A 54 0.71 -6.74 1.04
CA ALA A 54 -0.47 -7.37 1.64
C ALA A 54 -1.45 -7.89 0.59
N ASN A 55 -2.15 -8.97 0.93
CA ASN A 55 -3.31 -9.45 0.17
C ASN A 55 -4.41 -9.93 1.11
N ASN A 56 -5.65 -9.94 0.66
CA ASN A 56 -6.79 -10.32 1.49
C ASN A 56 -7.25 -11.79 1.31
N ALA A 57 -6.61 -12.57 0.42
CA ALA A 57 -7.12 -13.87 0.00
C ALA A 57 -6.35 -15.04 0.61
N PHE A 58 -5.08 -15.18 0.26
CA PHE A 58 -4.32 -16.40 0.51
C PHE A 58 -2.87 -16.08 0.92
N SER A 59 -2.22 -17.06 1.52
CA SER A 59 -0.79 -17.03 1.84
C SER A 59 -0.04 -18.04 0.97
N VAL A 60 1.28 -18.03 1.02
CA VAL A 60 2.11 -18.97 0.25
C VAL A 60 1.77 -20.43 0.56
N LYS A 61 1.44 -20.76 1.81
CA LYS A 61 1.02 -22.12 2.20
C LYS A 61 -0.28 -22.57 1.54
N ASP A 62 -1.13 -21.65 1.10
CA ASP A 62 -2.37 -21.99 0.41
C ASP A 62 -2.11 -22.33 -1.06
N ILE A 63 -0.97 -21.87 -1.62
CA ILE A 63 -0.53 -22.14 -2.99
C ILE A 63 0.47 -23.29 -3.06
N ILE A 64 1.43 -23.35 -2.12
CA ILE A 64 2.53 -24.31 -2.10
C ILE A 64 2.58 -24.95 -0.72
N PHE A 65 2.51 -26.28 -0.66
CA PHE A 65 2.50 -27.02 0.60
C PHE A 65 3.11 -28.41 0.46
N HIS A 66 3.39 -29.05 1.60
CA HIS A 66 3.88 -30.44 1.63
C HIS A 66 2.71 -31.43 1.68
N LYS A 67 2.76 -32.42 0.79
CA LYS A 67 1.82 -33.54 0.74
C LYS A 67 2.61 -34.81 0.42
N ASP A 68 2.47 -35.85 1.22
CA ASP A 68 3.13 -37.13 1.06
C ASP A 68 4.67 -37.04 0.90
N GLY A 69 5.30 -36.17 1.70
CA GLY A 69 6.75 -35.92 1.66
C GLY A 69 7.28 -35.10 0.47
N ARG A 70 6.39 -34.59 -0.39
CA ARG A 70 6.74 -33.79 -1.57
C ARG A 70 6.16 -32.39 -1.46
N VAL A 71 6.82 -31.44 -2.10
CA VAL A 71 6.28 -30.09 -2.27
C VAL A 71 5.35 -30.10 -3.48
N VAL A 72 4.08 -29.73 -3.25
CA VAL A 72 3.05 -29.67 -4.29
C VAL A 72 2.41 -28.28 -4.32
N THR A 73 1.79 -27.97 -5.45
CA THR A 73 1.02 -26.70 -5.60
C THR A 73 -0.46 -26.91 -5.36
N ALA A 74 -1.20 -25.83 -5.22
CA ALA A 74 -2.66 -25.84 -5.16
C ALA A 74 -3.33 -26.42 -6.40
N LEU A 75 -2.59 -26.55 -7.50
CA LEU A 75 -3.09 -27.11 -8.77
C LEU A 75 -2.80 -28.62 -8.93
N HIS A 76 -2.28 -29.29 -7.88
CA HIS A 76 -1.81 -30.66 -7.97
C HIS A 76 -2.95 -31.68 -8.13
N THR A 77 -4.04 -31.51 -7.40
CA THR A 77 -5.23 -32.39 -7.47
C THR A 77 -6.50 -31.54 -7.48
N PRO A 78 -7.64 -32.07 -7.98
CA PRO A 78 -8.94 -31.37 -7.92
C PRO A 78 -9.32 -30.94 -6.48
N GLN A 79 -9.01 -31.75 -5.48
CA GLN A 79 -9.26 -31.44 -4.07
C GLN A 79 -8.38 -30.26 -3.57
N ASP A 80 -7.13 -30.18 -4.06
CA ASP A 80 -6.23 -29.10 -3.71
C ASP A 80 -6.67 -27.78 -4.38
N ILE A 81 -7.16 -27.84 -5.62
CA ILE A 81 -7.76 -26.71 -6.33
C ILE A 81 -8.97 -26.18 -5.55
N GLU A 82 -9.90 -27.07 -5.16
CA GLU A 82 -11.09 -26.70 -4.39
C GLU A 82 -10.71 -26.05 -3.05
N ARG A 83 -9.74 -26.63 -2.33
CA ARG A 83 -9.25 -26.07 -1.07
C ARG A 83 -8.68 -24.66 -1.25
N PHE A 84 -7.94 -24.40 -2.34
CA PHE A 84 -7.44 -23.07 -2.66
C PHE A 84 -8.58 -22.13 -3.03
N TYR A 85 -9.49 -22.56 -3.88
CA TYR A 85 -10.63 -21.76 -4.35
C TYR A 85 -11.54 -21.29 -3.20
N GLN A 86 -11.71 -22.10 -2.16
CA GLN A 86 -12.45 -21.70 -0.95
C GLN A 86 -11.80 -20.54 -0.17
N ARG A 87 -10.52 -20.23 -0.41
CA ARG A 87 -9.82 -19.06 0.14
C ARG A 87 -10.04 -17.81 -0.68
N VAL A 88 -10.34 -17.99 -1.97
CA VAL A 88 -10.58 -16.89 -2.90
C VAL A 88 -11.86 -16.14 -2.52
N ARG A 89 -11.77 -14.82 -2.40
CA ARG A 89 -12.88 -13.94 -2.05
C ARG A 89 -13.59 -13.41 -3.30
N ASN A 90 -14.75 -12.79 -3.12
CA ASN A 90 -15.48 -12.16 -4.23
C ASN A 90 -14.62 -11.09 -4.93
N VAL A 91 -13.79 -10.37 -4.16
CA VAL A 91 -12.75 -9.47 -4.68
C VAL A 91 -11.46 -9.73 -3.91
N ASN A 92 -10.42 -10.08 -4.63
CA ASN A 92 -9.09 -10.32 -4.09
C ASN A 92 -8.24 -9.08 -4.35
N SER A 93 -7.68 -8.51 -3.30
CA SER A 93 -6.84 -7.32 -3.38
C SER A 93 -5.39 -7.64 -3.06
N PHE A 94 -4.50 -7.07 -3.84
CA PHE A 94 -3.05 -7.10 -3.65
C PHE A 94 -2.59 -5.66 -3.50
N ASN A 95 -1.79 -5.39 -2.48
CA ASN A 95 -1.35 -4.05 -2.15
C ASN A 95 0.14 -4.05 -1.88
N THR A 96 0.79 -3.01 -2.34
CA THR A 96 2.18 -2.72 -2.00
C THR A 96 2.31 -1.23 -1.70
N ASN A 97 3.04 -0.91 -0.63
CA ASN A 97 3.37 0.45 -0.24
C ASN A 97 4.85 0.52 0.09
N LEU A 98 5.47 1.61 -0.30
CA LEU A 98 6.83 1.97 0.05
C LEU A 98 6.85 3.46 0.40
N ASP A 99 7.24 3.79 1.62
CA ASP A 99 7.50 5.15 2.06
C ASP A 99 8.98 5.26 2.43
N LEU A 100 9.70 6.09 1.70
CA LEU A 100 11.11 6.38 1.94
C LEU A 100 11.25 7.84 2.35
N ASN A 101 11.62 8.08 3.61
CA ASN A 101 11.88 9.41 4.10
C ASN A 101 13.34 9.80 3.78
N LEU A 102 13.52 10.72 2.86
CA LEU A 102 14.85 11.16 2.43
C LEU A 102 15.50 12.13 3.42
N LEU A 103 14.69 12.98 4.02
CA LEU A 103 15.14 13.99 4.98
C LEU A 103 13.97 14.35 5.89
N SER A 104 14.24 14.40 7.19
CA SER A 104 13.35 15.00 8.17
C SER A 104 14.16 15.84 9.13
N PHE A 105 13.60 16.96 9.47
CA PHE A 105 14.19 17.90 10.41
C PHE A 105 13.09 18.49 11.29
N GLY A 106 13.36 18.64 12.58
CA GLY A 106 12.45 19.30 13.47
C GLY A 106 13.16 20.12 14.52
N VAL A 107 12.58 21.25 14.87
CA VAL A 107 13.15 22.20 15.83
C VAL A 107 12.07 22.80 16.73
N SER A 108 12.38 22.91 18.01
CA SER A 108 11.58 23.64 18.97
C SER A 108 11.84 25.14 18.81
N GLY A 109 10.78 25.92 18.56
CA GLY A 109 10.89 27.38 18.59
C GLY A 109 10.98 27.89 20.04
N ASN A 110 9.86 27.84 20.75
CA ASN A 110 9.77 28.09 22.20
C ASN A 110 9.51 26.76 22.93
N LYS A 111 9.26 26.81 24.26
CA LYS A 111 8.91 25.58 25.01
C LYS A 111 7.73 24.82 24.44
N ASP A 112 6.78 25.53 23.82
CA ASP A 112 5.48 25.01 23.40
C ASP A 112 5.37 24.79 21.89
N ASP A 113 6.27 25.38 21.09
CA ASP A 113 6.22 25.34 19.64
C ASP A 113 7.19 24.31 19.08
N TYR A 114 6.79 23.63 18.00
CA TYR A 114 7.62 22.69 17.27
C TYR A 114 7.37 22.77 15.76
N TYR A 115 8.43 22.98 15.01
CA TYR A 115 8.40 23.08 13.56
C TYR A 115 9.04 21.83 12.94
N THR A 116 8.45 21.31 11.88
CA THR A 116 8.98 20.14 11.16
C THR A 116 9.07 20.41 9.67
N PHE A 117 10.06 19.80 9.07
CA PHE A 117 10.25 19.71 7.62
C PHE A 117 10.52 18.26 7.26
N ASP A 118 9.83 17.75 6.24
CA ASP A 118 9.99 16.39 5.76
C ASP A 118 10.06 16.37 4.22
N ALA A 119 10.92 15.51 3.68
CA ALA A 119 10.97 15.20 2.26
C ALA A 119 10.98 13.68 2.09
N SER A 120 10.01 13.13 1.38
CA SER A 120 9.88 11.68 1.21
C SER A 120 9.41 11.30 -0.19
N ILE A 121 9.65 10.04 -0.56
CA ILE A 121 9.12 9.40 -1.77
C ILE A 121 8.12 8.35 -1.32
N ARG A 122 6.96 8.34 -1.98
CA ARG A 122 5.92 7.34 -1.76
C ARG A 122 5.59 6.58 -3.03
N VAL A 123 5.53 5.27 -2.91
CA VAL A 123 5.06 4.36 -3.95
C VAL A 123 3.88 3.60 -3.39
N SER A 124 2.78 3.60 -4.08
CA SER A 124 1.64 2.76 -3.74
C SER A 124 1.14 2.02 -4.98
N GLY A 125 0.80 0.75 -4.81
CA GLY A 125 0.25 -0.09 -5.86
C GLY A 125 -0.86 -0.97 -5.32
N LYS A 126 -1.94 -1.12 -6.08
CA LYS A 126 -3.09 -1.94 -5.76
C LYS A 126 -3.59 -2.64 -7.00
N ALA A 127 -3.91 -3.92 -6.85
CA ALA A 127 -4.58 -4.69 -7.90
C ALA A 127 -5.80 -5.39 -7.28
N PHE A 128 -6.87 -5.44 -8.05
CA PHE A 128 -8.12 -6.06 -7.65
C PHE A 128 -8.49 -7.14 -8.67
N LEU A 129 -8.74 -8.35 -8.19
CA LEU A 129 -9.09 -9.50 -9.02
C LEU A 129 -10.40 -10.11 -8.51
N PRO A 130 -11.47 -10.18 -9.33
CA PRO A 130 -12.72 -10.81 -8.96
C PRO A 130 -12.56 -12.33 -8.83
N ARG A 131 -13.46 -12.95 -8.07
CA ARG A 131 -13.49 -14.40 -7.90
C ARG A 131 -13.65 -15.13 -9.23
N ASP A 132 -14.44 -14.56 -10.14
CA ASP A 132 -14.74 -15.15 -11.44
C ASP A 132 -13.48 -15.32 -12.31
N LEU A 133 -12.47 -14.44 -12.14
CA LEU A 133 -11.16 -14.63 -12.79
C LEU A 133 -10.48 -15.91 -12.29
N PHE A 134 -10.54 -16.18 -10.99
CA PHE A 134 -9.99 -17.41 -10.41
C PHE A 134 -10.84 -18.64 -10.82
N THR A 135 -12.16 -18.50 -10.92
CA THR A 135 -13.02 -19.57 -11.43
C THR A 135 -12.57 -19.98 -12.82
N LEU A 136 -12.44 -19.01 -13.72
CA LEU A 136 -11.98 -19.25 -15.08
C LEU A 136 -10.57 -19.85 -15.12
N ALA A 137 -9.64 -19.33 -14.32
CA ALA A 137 -8.25 -19.79 -14.32
C ALA A 137 -8.06 -21.20 -13.73
N LEU A 138 -8.89 -21.61 -12.75
CA LEU A 138 -8.75 -22.87 -12.02
C LEU A 138 -9.58 -24.00 -12.62
N TYR A 139 -10.78 -23.68 -13.11
CA TYR A 139 -11.73 -24.68 -13.61
C TYR A 139 -11.90 -24.62 -15.12
N GLY A 140 -11.39 -23.56 -15.77
CA GLY A 140 -11.59 -23.35 -17.20
C GLY A 140 -13.03 -23.00 -17.55
N THR A 141 -13.40 -23.27 -18.78
CA THR A 141 -14.77 -23.09 -19.28
C THR A 141 -15.56 -24.36 -19.05
N PRO A 142 -16.79 -24.27 -18.51
CA PRO A 142 -17.65 -25.44 -18.37
C PRO A 142 -17.94 -26.09 -19.73
N GLU A 143 -17.92 -27.42 -19.77
CA GLU A 143 -18.15 -28.19 -20.99
C GLU A 143 -19.62 -28.20 -21.46
N GLU A 144 -20.55 -27.71 -20.64
CA GLU A 144 -21.98 -27.77 -20.92
C GLU A 144 -22.50 -26.54 -21.70
N THR A 145 -23.43 -26.78 -22.57
CA THR A 145 -24.16 -25.82 -23.43
C THR A 145 -24.88 -24.78 -22.59
N GLY A 146 -24.30 -23.62 -22.43
CA GLY A 146 -24.89 -22.46 -21.75
C GLY A 146 -23.98 -21.24 -21.81
N ASP A 147 -24.58 -20.07 -21.75
CA ASP A 147 -23.82 -18.81 -21.65
C ASP A 147 -23.12 -18.75 -20.28
N ASN A 148 -21.80 -18.88 -20.28
CA ASN A 148 -21.00 -18.76 -19.06
C ASN A 148 -20.54 -17.31 -18.92
N ILE A 149 -21.21 -16.55 -18.07
CA ILE A 149 -20.90 -15.14 -17.82
C ILE A 149 -20.01 -15.01 -16.59
N PHE A 150 -18.80 -14.51 -16.79
CA PHE A 150 -17.86 -14.17 -15.73
C PHE A 150 -17.83 -12.66 -15.52
N ASN A 151 -18.16 -12.22 -14.32
CA ASN A 151 -18.18 -10.79 -13.99
C ASN A 151 -16.78 -10.31 -13.61
N MET A 152 -16.13 -9.61 -14.55
CA MET A 152 -14.81 -9.04 -14.39
C MET A 152 -14.83 -7.55 -13.97
N THR A 153 -16.01 -6.98 -13.68
CA THR A 153 -16.17 -5.54 -13.35
C THR A 153 -15.32 -5.10 -12.15
N LYS A 154 -14.99 -6.03 -11.24
CA LYS A 154 -14.14 -5.75 -10.08
C LYS A 154 -12.64 -5.93 -10.34
N THR A 155 -12.22 -6.23 -11.57
CA THR A 155 -10.82 -6.15 -11.97
C THR A 155 -10.39 -4.68 -11.93
N GLY A 156 -9.19 -4.41 -11.43
CA GLY A 156 -8.72 -3.04 -11.37
C GLY A 156 -7.27 -2.90 -10.96
N VAL A 157 -6.70 -1.78 -11.30
CA VAL A 157 -5.36 -1.37 -10.90
C VAL A 157 -5.39 0.08 -10.48
N GLU A 158 -4.66 0.39 -9.41
CA GLU A 158 -4.39 1.75 -8.97
C GLU A 158 -2.95 1.79 -8.47
N ALA A 159 -2.11 2.62 -9.08
CA ALA A 159 -0.75 2.81 -8.60
C ALA A 159 -0.32 4.26 -8.77
N SER A 160 0.59 4.71 -7.90
CA SER A 160 1.18 6.04 -8.00
C SER A 160 2.57 6.08 -7.38
N VAL A 161 3.41 6.93 -7.96
CA VAL A 161 4.74 7.29 -7.48
C VAL A 161 4.80 8.80 -7.37
N TYR A 162 5.07 9.30 -6.17
CA TYR A 162 5.19 10.74 -5.93
C TYR A 162 6.16 11.02 -4.80
N SER A 163 6.71 12.23 -4.80
CA SER A 163 7.39 12.79 -3.63
C SER A 163 6.53 13.83 -2.93
N GLU A 164 6.77 13.99 -1.66
CA GLU A 164 6.15 15.04 -0.84
C GLU A 164 7.22 15.87 -0.13
N ILE A 165 6.95 17.16 -0.01
CA ILE A 165 7.67 18.10 0.83
C ILE A 165 6.66 18.65 1.83
N GLY A 166 6.87 18.32 3.10
CA GLY A 166 5.98 18.67 4.20
C GLY A 166 6.55 19.74 5.11
N PHE A 167 5.73 20.72 5.50
CA PHE A 167 6.03 21.72 6.53
C PHE A 167 4.99 21.58 7.63
N GLY A 168 5.43 21.29 8.85
CA GLY A 168 4.57 21.09 10.00
C GLY A 168 4.81 22.13 11.08
N TYR A 169 3.73 22.44 11.78
CA TYR A 169 3.73 23.25 13.00
C TYR A 169 2.85 22.59 14.05
N SER A 170 3.40 22.45 15.25
CA SER A 170 2.71 21.89 16.40
C SER A 170 2.87 22.82 17.59
N ARG A 171 1.81 22.97 18.39
CA ARG A 171 1.82 23.84 19.55
C ARG A 171 1.11 23.21 20.75
N ARG A 172 1.78 23.24 21.89
CA ARG A 172 1.17 22.95 23.18
C ARG A 172 0.39 24.20 23.64
N LEU A 173 -0.95 24.12 23.61
CA LEU A 173 -1.83 25.25 24.00
C LEU A 173 -1.82 25.46 25.51
N ASN A 174 -1.75 24.38 26.27
CA ASN A 174 -1.66 24.34 27.72
C ASN A 174 -1.11 22.96 28.14
N GLU A 175 -1.12 22.63 29.42
CA GLU A 175 -0.65 21.35 29.96
C GLU A 175 -1.43 20.14 29.45
N VAL A 176 -2.65 20.36 28.95
CA VAL A 176 -3.60 19.30 28.58
C VAL A 176 -3.75 19.14 27.07
N TRP A 177 -3.67 20.23 26.30
CA TRP A 177 -3.97 20.24 24.88
C TRP A 177 -2.76 20.57 24.01
N THR A 178 -2.52 19.74 23.02
CA THR A 178 -1.58 20.03 21.91
C THR A 178 -2.29 19.91 20.58
N ILE A 179 -2.05 20.84 19.68
CA ILE A 179 -2.56 20.83 18.32
C ILE A 179 -1.39 20.81 17.32
N GLY A 180 -1.64 20.30 16.13
CA GLY A 180 -0.65 20.33 15.06
C GLY A 180 -1.28 20.32 13.68
N GLY A 181 -0.57 20.87 12.74
CA GLY A 181 -0.93 20.85 11.33
C GLY A 181 0.30 20.69 10.45
N LYS A 182 0.13 20.07 9.29
CA LYS A 182 1.20 19.92 8.29
C LYS A 182 0.62 20.22 6.92
N PHE A 183 1.29 21.04 6.16
CA PHE A 183 1.03 21.27 4.74
C PHE A 183 2.04 20.48 3.92
N LYS A 184 1.58 19.82 2.86
CA LYS A 184 2.40 18.99 1.98
C LYS A 184 2.25 19.47 0.54
N TYR A 185 3.36 19.72 -0.11
CA TYR A 185 3.44 19.89 -1.55
C TYR A 185 3.81 18.55 -2.20
N LEU A 186 3.07 18.14 -3.23
CA LEU A 186 3.17 16.83 -3.85
C LEU A 186 3.68 16.98 -5.30
N MET A 187 4.64 16.15 -5.66
CA MET A 187 5.21 16.06 -7.01
C MET A 187 5.00 14.64 -7.53
N GLY A 188 4.05 14.47 -8.46
CA GLY A 188 3.71 13.18 -9.05
C GLY A 188 4.62 12.81 -10.20
N TYR A 189 5.10 11.57 -10.25
CA TYR A 189 5.99 11.07 -11.29
C TYR A 189 5.31 10.07 -12.20
N ALA A 190 4.55 9.14 -11.64
CA ALA A 190 3.81 8.12 -12.38
C ALA A 190 2.48 7.84 -11.72
N SER A 191 1.48 7.51 -12.53
CA SER A 191 0.18 7.07 -12.05
C SER A 191 -0.48 6.14 -13.06
N ILE A 192 -1.21 5.15 -12.55
CA ILE A 192 -2.17 4.36 -13.31
C ILE A 192 -3.41 4.17 -12.45
N HIS A 193 -4.58 4.29 -13.06
CA HIS A 193 -5.86 4.12 -12.40
C HIS A 193 -6.90 3.59 -13.37
N SER A 194 -7.60 2.51 -13.02
CA SER A 194 -8.68 1.94 -13.82
C SER A 194 -10.05 2.23 -13.22
N ILE A 195 -11.02 2.49 -14.08
CA ILE A 195 -12.44 2.65 -13.73
C ILE A 195 -13.23 1.67 -14.59
N ASN A 196 -13.83 0.66 -13.96
CA ASN A 196 -14.62 -0.34 -14.64
C ASN A 196 -16.08 -0.22 -14.18
N LYS A 197 -16.95 0.24 -15.07
CA LYS A 197 -18.38 0.32 -14.82
C LYS A 197 -19.06 -1.01 -15.14
N ARG A 198 -18.60 -1.68 -16.17
CA ARG A 198 -19.04 -2.98 -16.64
C ARG A 198 -17.89 -3.70 -17.32
N MET A 199 -17.71 -4.97 -17.01
CA MET A 199 -16.78 -5.86 -17.68
C MET A 199 -17.27 -7.29 -17.47
N ASN A 200 -17.96 -7.85 -18.46
CA ASN A 200 -18.48 -9.20 -18.42
C ASN A 200 -17.87 -10.01 -19.57
N LEU A 201 -17.26 -11.12 -19.22
CA LEU A 201 -16.77 -12.09 -20.19
C LEU A 201 -17.81 -13.19 -20.33
N ASN A 202 -18.35 -13.32 -21.51
CA ASN A 202 -19.24 -14.42 -21.89
C ASN A 202 -18.47 -15.41 -22.77
N ILE A 203 -18.47 -16.67 -22.37
CA ILE A 203 -17.74 -17.75 -23.03
C ILE A 203 -18.78 -18.77 -23.52
N ASN A 204 -18.86 -18.93 -24.82
CA ASN A 204 -19.62 -19.96 -25.48
C ASN A 204 -18.71 -20.83 -26.37
N GLN A 205 -19.28 -21.86 -26.98
CA GLN A 205 -18.49 -22.79 -27.81
C GLN A 205 -17.90 -22.15 -29.08
N GLU A 206 -18.48 -21.06 -29.56
CA GLU A 206 -18.09 -20.43 -30.81
C GLU A 206 -17.09 -19.29 -30.61
N ALA A 207 -17.28 -18.50 -29.53
CA ALA A 207 -16.45 -17.34 -29.27
C ALA A 207 -16.48 -16.90 -27.79
N TRP A 208 -15.48 -16.17 -27.39
CA TRP A 208 -15.45 -15.42 -26.15
C TRP A 208 -15.84 -13.97 -26.46
N THR A 209 -16.86 -13.47 -25.80
CA THR A 209 -17.30 -12.08 -25.97
C THR A 209 -17.10 -11.31 -24.69
N MET A 210 -16.41 -10.16 -24.77
CA MET A 210 -16.21 -9.25 -23.65
C MET A 210 -17.11 -8.03 -23.85
N ASP A 211 -18.14 -7.89 -23.03
CA ASP A 211 -18.95 -6.66 -22.95
C ASP A 211 -18.38 -5.75 -21.88
N SER A 212 -17.91 -4.57 -22.25
CA SER A 212 -17.20 -3.68 -21.34
C SER A 212 -17.58 -2.22 -21.46
N ASP A 213 -17.46 -1.50 -20.35
CA ASP A 213 -17.34 -0.05 -20.21
C ASP A 213 -16.27 0.20 -19.15
N ALA A 214 -15.01 0.21 -19.61
CA ALA A 214 -13.82 0.30 -18.78
C ALA A 214 -12.89 1.40 -19.31
N GLU A 215 -12.27 2.11 -18.41
CA GLU A 215 -11.33 3.19 -18.71
C GLU A 215 -10.07 3.02 -17.86
N ILE A 216 -8.91 3.24 -18.47
CA ILE A 216 -7.63 3.30 -17.78
C ILE A 216 -7.03 4.67 -18.01
N PHE A 217 -6.73 5.34 -16.93
CA PHE A 217 -6.02 6.62 -16.94
C PHE A 217 -4.62 6.41 -16.41
N GLY A 218 -3.65 7.04 -17.04
CA GLY A 218 -2.27 6.98 -16.60
C GLY A 218 -1.52 8.26 -16.86
N SER A 219 -0.41 8.41 -16.16
CA SER A 219 0.64 9.36 -16.42
C SER A 219 1.94 8.59 -16.35
N VAL A 220 2.54 8.31 -17.49
CA VAL A 220 3.79 7.55 -17.58
C VAL A 220 4.99 8.48 -17.50
N PRO A 221 6.05 8.07 -16.79
CA PRO A 221 7.16 8.97 -16.48
C PRO A 221 8.06 9.34 -17.66
N LEU A 222 7.91 8.69 -18.79
CA LEU A 222 8.82 8.77 -19.93
C LEU A 222 8.11 9.31 -21.17
N ASP A 223 8.86 9.92 -22.07
CA ASP A 223 8.39 10.25 -23.42
C ASP A 223 8.15 8.92 -24.15
N TYR A 224 6.88 8.53 -24.22
CA TYR A 224 6.48 7.30 -24.92
C TYR A 224 6.46 7.52 -26.43
N GLN A 225 6.89 6.50 -27.15
CA GLN A 225 6.73 6.45 -28.60
C GLN A 225 5.34 5.91 -28.94
N THR A 226 4.73 6.45 -29.97
CA THR A 226 3.48 5.94 -30.52
C THR A 226 3.77 5.08 -31.74
N LYS A 227 3.17 3.91 -31.80
CA LYS A 227 3.16 3.05 -32.99
C LYS A 227 2.43 3.76 -34.15
N GLU A 228 2.60 3.28 -35.38
CA GLU A 228 1.90 3.83 -36.56
C GLU A 228 0.38 3.91 -36.42
N ASN A 229 -0.22 3.02 -35.63
CA ASN A 229 -1.66 3.02 -35.31
C ASN A 229 -2.04 4.01 -34.18
N LYS A 230 -1.14 4.88 -33.73
CA LYS A 230 -1.29 5.81 -32.60
C LYS A 230 -1.38 5.15 -31.22
N ASN A 231 -1.20 3.87 -31.09
CA ASN A 231 -1.11 3.19 -29.80
C ASN A 231 0.27 3.43 -29.17
N ILE A 232 0.32 3.40 -27.85
CA ILE A 232 1.58 3.57 -27.11
C ILE A 232 2.45 2.34 -27.28
N ASP A 233 3.71 2.55 -27.58
CA ASP A 233 4.69 1.46 -27.61
C ASP A 233 5.24 1.20 -26.20
N PHE A 234 4.67 0.20 -25.52
CA PHE A 234 5.15 -0.24 -24.21
C PHE A 234 6.47 -1.03 -24.26
N SER A 235 6.92 -1.49 -25.43
CA SER A 235 8.17 -2.22 -25.56
C SER A 235 9.41 -1.35 -25.40
N SER A 236 9.26 -0.04 -25.58
CA SER A 236 10.34 0.95 -25.36
C SER A 236 10.57 1.27 -23.87
N PHE A 237 9.79 0.67 -22.97
CA PHE A 237 9.80 0.99 -21.55
C PHE A 237 10.87 0.17 -20.81
N SER A 238 11.93 0.82 -20.34
CA SER A 238 12.94 0.19 -19.46
C SER A 238 12.83 0.71 -18.03
N LEU A 239 12.38 -0.17 -17.13
CA LEU A 239 12.28 0.12 -15.70
C LEU A 239 13.64 0.12 -14.97
N TRP A 240 14.74 -0.16 -15.66
CA TRP A 240 16.04 -0.41 -15.04
C TRP A 240 17.13 0.60 -15.40
N ASP A 241 16.79 1.69 -16.10
CA ASP A 241 17.75 2.76 -16.44
C ASP A 241 17.79 3.84 -15.35
N THR A 242 18.88 3.86 -14.57
CA THR A 242 19.08 4.83 -13.48
C THR A 242 19.18 6.28 -13.97
N GLY A 243 19.64 6.51 -15.21
CA GLY A 243 19.70 7.86 -15.79
C GLY A 243 18.31 8.45 -16.03
N GLU A 244 17.35 7.61 -16.38
CA GLU A 244 15.97 8.02 -16.58
C GLU A 244 15.25 8.37 -15.27
N TYR A 245 15.54 7.68 -14.16
CA TYR A 245 14.98 8.04 -12.85
C TYR A 245 15.38 9.45 -12.40
N MET A 246 16.61 9.87 -12.68
CA MET A 246 17.05 11.22 -12.33
C MET A 246 16.38 12.30 -13.19
N LYS A 247 16.05 12.02 -14.45
CA LYS A 247 15.25 12.90 -15.30
C LYS A 247 13.82 13.03 -14.79
N LEU A 248 13.23 11.93 -14.34
CA LEU A 248 11.92 11.85 -13.71
C LEU A 248 11.80 12.77 -12.50
N LEU A 249 12.72 12.67 -11.56
CA LEU A 249 12.73 13.48 -10.33
C LEU A 249 12.80 14.98 -10.64
N ARG A 250 13.41 15.37 -11.76
CA ARG A 250 13.54 16.77 -12.19
C ARG A 250 12.33 17.31 -12.93
N SER A 251 11.48 16.46 -13.50
CA SER A 251 10.31 16.88 -14.29
C SER A 251 9.05 16.13 -13.88
N PRO A 252 8.42 16.50 -12.75
CA PRO A 252 7.20 15.86 -12.31
C PRO A 252 6.09 15.99 -13.37
N ALA A 253 5.34 14.90 -13.55
CA ALA A 253 4.21 14.82 -14.47
C ALA A 253 2.92 15.37 -13.86
N GLY A 254 2.87 15.43 -12.53
CA GLY A 254 1.74 15.96 -11.77
C GLY A 254 2.20 16.80 -10.57
N SER A 255 1.30 17.62 -10.07
CA SER A 255 1.51 18.39 -8.84
C SER A 255 0.25 18.39 -7.99
N GLY A 256 0.40 18.53 -6.70
CA GLY A 256 -0.71 18.49 -5.78
C GLY A 256 -0.39 19.08 -4.42
N MET A 257 -1.35 18.99 -3.53
CA MET A 257 -1.21 19.40 -2.15
C MET A 257 -2.00 18.49 -1.22
N ALA A 258 -1.56 18.40 0.02
CA ALA A 258 -2.29 17.72 1.07
C ALA A 258 -2.11 18.45 2.40
N VAL A 259 -3.00 18.16 3.34
CA VAL A 259 -2.99 18.71 4.69
C VAL A 259 -3.16 17.57 5.69
N ASP A 260 -2.40 17.65 6.79
CA ASP A 260 -2.59 16.84 7.97
C ASP A 260 -2.98 17.74 9.15
N LEU A 261 -3.89 17.26 9.98
CA LEU A 261 -4.34 17.91 11.20
C LEU A 261 -4.26 16.92 12.36
N GLY A 262 -3.89 17.40 13.52
CA GLY A 262 -3.78 16.56 14.69
C GLY A 262 -4.09 17.28 16.00
N VAL A 263 -4.52 16.51 16.97
CA VAL A 263 -4.77 16.97 18.34
C VAL A 263 -4.41 15.87 19.34
N THR A 264 -3.87 16.28 20.49
CA THR A 264 -3.75 15.41 21.66
C THR A 264 -4.39 16.08 22.87
N TRP A 265 -5.03 15.28 23.69
CA TRP A 265 -5.64 15.66 24.96
C TRP A 265 -5.11 14.75 26.05
N GLN A 266 -4.45 15.33 27.05
CA GLN A 266 -3.87 14.65 28.20
C GLN A 266 -4.59 15.10 29.48
N PRO A 267 -5.78 14.52 29.80
CA PRO A 267 -6.57 14.93 30.96
C PRO A 267 -5.91 14.57 32.29
N SER A 268 -4.97 13.66 32.30
CA SER A 268 -4.17 13.27 33.46
C SER A 268 -2.82 12.69 32.98
N ASP A 269 -1.83 12.68 33.86
CA ASP A 269 -0.48 12.19 33.52
C ASP A 269 -0.45 10.81 32.82
N PRO A 270 -1.24 9.80 33.28
CA PRO A 270 -1.19 8.47 32.67
C PRO A 270 -2.00 8.36 31.37
N LEU A 271 -2.92 9.28 31.04
CA LEU A 271 -3.85 9.13 29.93
C LEU A 271 -3.64 10.17 28.83
N ILE A 272 -3.37 9.70 27.62
CA ILE A 272 -3.31 10.53 26.41
C ILE A 272 -4.38 10.04 25.43
N ILE A 273 -5.26 10.93 25.00
CA ILE A 273 -6.21 10.71 23.92
C ILE A 273 -5.76 11.56 22.72
N SER A 274 -5.84 11.02 21.53
CA SER A 274 -5.34 11.68 20.34
C SER A 274 -6.24 11.42 19.14
N ALA A 275 -6.32 12.42 18.25
CA ALA A 275 -7.00 12.28 16.98
C ALA A 275 -6.19 12.97 15.88
N ALA A 276 -6.23 12.41 14.67
CA ALA A 276 -5.59 13.00 13.51
C ALA A 276 -6.38 12.70 12.22
N LEU A 277 -6.26 13.61 11.27
CA LEU A 277 -6.65 13.46 9.89
C LEU A 277 -5.41 13.71 9.04
N THR A 278 -4.97 12.74 8.25
CA THR A 278 -3.75 12.85 7.44
C THR A 278 -4.02 12.57 5.97
N ASP A 279 -3.16 13.11 5.11
CA ASP A 279 -3.20 12.93 3.66
C ASP A 279 -4.51 13.40 3.00
N ILE A 280 -5.15 14.44 3.54
CA ILE A 280 -6.30 15.07 2.91
C ILE A 280 -5.81 15.90 1.72
N GLY A 281 -5.81 15.30 0.52
CA GLY A 281 -5.23 15.95 -0.63
C GLY A 281 -5.43 15.21 -1.95
N PHE A 282 -4.81 15.74 -2.98
CA PHE A 282 -4.86 15.20 -4.34
C PHE A 282 -3.62 15.56 -5.13
N ILE A 283 -3.36 14.78 -6.20
CA ILE A 283 -2.38 15.08 -7.24
C ILE A 283 -3.12 15.28 -8.56
N ARG A 284 -2.86 16.36 -9.25
CA ARG A 284 -3.35 16.64 -10.60
C ARG A 284 -2.27 16.29 -11.61
N TRP A 285 -2.54 15.28 -12.43
CA TRP A 285 -1.66 14.78 -13.47
C TRP A 285 -1.89 15.58 -14.74
N LYS A 286 -0.80 16.07 -15.37
CA LYS A 286 -0.88 17.03 -16.49
C LYS A 286 0.01 16.68 -17.67
N LYS A 287 1.04 15.86 -17.47
CA LYS A 287 1.99 15.49 -18.51
C LYS A 287 1.98 13.98 -18.75
N ASN A 288 2.41 13.56 -19.93
CA ASN A 288 2.57 12.18 -20.33
C ASN A 288 1.30 11.35 -20.06
N LEU A 289 0.15 11.93 -20.40
CA LEU A 289 -1.15 11.37 -20.10
C LEU A 289 -1.49 10.25 -21.07
N VAL A 290 -1.91 9.13 -20.53
CA VAL A 290 -2.37 7.95 -21.25
C VAL A 290 -3.82 7.71 -20.90
N HIS A 291 -4.64 7.47 -21.90
CA HIS A 291 -6.04 7.09 -21.73
C HIS A 291 -6.32 5.86 -22.58
N GLY A 292 -6.71 4.76 -21.93
CA GLY A 292 -7.19 3.55 -22.57
C GLY A 292 -8.71 3.45 -22.37
N LEU A 293 -9.43 3.22 -23.45
CA LEU A 293 -10.87 3.06 -23.45
C LEU A 293 -11.22 1.70 -24.01
N MET A 294 -12.00 0.92 -23.27
CA MET A 294 -12.59 -0.33 -23.71
C MET A 294 -14.12 -0.22 -23.54
N ARG A 295 -14.82 0.11 -24.63
CA ARG A 295 -16.25 0.33 -24.59
C ARG A 295 -16.95 -0.39 -25.74
N GLY A 296 -17.86 -1.28 -25.41
CA GLY A 296 -18.61 -2.09 -26.36
C GLY A 296 -18.38 -3.58 -26.16
N THR A 297 -18.72 -4.35 -27.18
CA THR A 297 -18.55 -5.80 -27.22
C THR A 297 -17.37 -6.17 -28.10
N TYR A 298 -16.44 -6.92 -27.55
CA TYR A 298 -15.27 -7.42 -28.25
C TYR A 298 -15.37 -8.94 -28.33
N GLU A 299 -15.18 -9.48 -29.53
CA GLU A 299 -15.18 -10.90 -29.77
C GLU A 299 -13.74 -11.39 -29.87
N TYR A 300 -13.47 -12.52 -29.23
CA TYR A 300 -12.16 -13.13 -29.16
C TYR A 300 -12.25 -14.62 -29.49
N ALA A 301 -11.51 -15.07 -30.50
CA ALA A 301 -11.56 -16.45 -30.98
C ALA A 301 -10.88 -17.49 -30.06
N GLY A 302 -10.40 -17.07 -28.88
CA GLY A 302 -9.77 -17.93 -27.88
C GLY A 302 -8.25 -17.99 -28.00
N ILE A 303 -7.59 -18.45 -26.93
CA ILE A 303 -6.17 -18.83 -26.91
C ILE A 303 -6.13 -20.36 -26.92
N GLU A 304 -5.53 -20.95 -27.93
CA GLU A 304 -5.19 -22.38 -27.87
C GLU A 304 -4.17 -22.59 -26.73
N TYR A 305 -4.56 -23.33 -25.73
CA TYR A 305 -3.75 -23.67 -24.57
C TYR A 305 -3.57 -25.17 -24.51
N SER A 306 -2.35 -25.64 -24.68
CA SER A 306 -2.03 -27.07 -24.50
C SER A 306 -1.63 -27.31 -23.04
N LYS A 307 -2.11 -28.42 -22.47
CA LYS A 307 -1.79 -28.82 -21.11
C LYS A 307 -0.28 -29.00 -20.95
N GLY A 308 0.37 -28.10 -20.23
CA GLY A 308 1.83 -28.10 -20.04
C GLY A 308 2.55 -26.84 -20.54
N ASP A 309 1.86 -25.99 -21.28
CA ASP A 309 2.44 -24.72 -21.74
C ASP A 309 2.54 -23.70 -20.59
N SER A 310 3.63 -22.95 -20.56
CA SER A 310 3.75 -21.79 -19.70
C SER A 310 2.83 -20.68 -20.19
N ILE A 311 2.19 -19.97 -19.26
CA ILE A 311 1.36 -18.80 -19.58
C ILE A 311 2.23 -17.77 -20.33
N ASN A 312 1.90 -17.53 -21.60
CA ASN A 312 2.59 -16.53 -22.40
C ASN A 312 1.99 -15.14 -22.09
N TRP A 313 2.58 -14.47 -21.11
CA TRP A 313 2.17 -13.13 -20.69
C TRP A 313 2.30 -12.07 -21.77
N GLU A 314 3.25 -12.23 -22.69
CA GLU A 314 3.44 -11.33 -23.83
C GLU A 314 2.26 -11.43 -24.80
N LYS A 315 1.80 -12.64 -25.11
CA LYS A 315 0.62 -12.85 -25.96
C LYS A 315 -0.64 -12.26 -25.32
N ILE A 316 -0.84 -12.48 -24.02
CA ILE A 316 -1.97 -11.88 -23.26
C ILE A 316 -1.87 -10.36 -23.28
N GLY A 317 -0.69 -9.79 -23.06
CA GLY A 317 -0.45 -8.35 -23.13
C GLY A 317 -0.81 -7.74 -24.48
N ASN A 318 -0.40 -8.41 -25.57
CA ASN A 318 -0.70 -7.97 -26.94
C ASN A 318 -2.18 -8.04 -27.27
N GLU A 319 -2.91 -9.04 -26.77
CA GLU A 319 -4.36 -9.13 -26.96
C GLU A 319 -5.12 -8.08 -26.14
N LEU A 320 -4.69 -7.82 -24.91
CA LEU A 320 -5.20 -6.70 -24.12
C LEU A 320 -4.93 -5.35 -24.80
N GLU A 321 -3.74 -5.16 -25.37
CA GLU A 321 -3.41 -3.95 -26.13
C GLU A 321 -4.34 -3.75 -27.32
N LYS A 322 -4.70 -4.81 -28.03
CA LYS A 322 -5.68 -4.74 -29.12
C LYS A 322 -7.09 -4.44 -28.66
N ALA A 323 -7.51 -5.01 -27.53
CA ALA A 323 -8.83 -4.79 -26.94
C ALA A 323 -8.98 -3.39 -26.38
N PHE A 324 -7.93 -2.87 -25.71
CA PHE A 324 -7.88 -1.49 -25.23
C PHE A 324 -7.33 -0.57 -26.33
N GLN A 325 -8.13 0.37 -26.78
CA GLN A 325 -7.65 1.44 -27.65
C GLN A 325 -6.85 2.44 -26.80
N PHE A 326 -5.56 2.16 -26.61
CA PHE A 326 -4.67 3.09 -25.91
C PHE A 326 -4.29 4.23 -26.84
N GLY A 327 -4.88 5.39 -26.62
CA GLY A 327 -4.52 6.63 -27.30
C GLY A 327 -3.71 7.54 -26.40
N SER A 328 -2.76 8.30 -26.97
CA SER A 328 -2.21 9.44 -26.27
C SER A 328 -3.35 10.42 -26.03
N SER A 329 -3.77 10.62 -24.80
CA SER A 329 -4.72 11.65 -24.44
C SER A 329 -4.02 13.00 -24.58
N SER A 330 -4.18 13.63 -25.74
CA SER A 330 -3.76 15.02 -25.89
C SER A 330 -4.69 15.91 -25.05
N GLY A 331 -4.49 15.91 -23.72
CA GLY A 331 -4.89 17.07 -23.02
C GLY A 331 -5.92 17.06 -21.93
N ASN A 332 -6.50 15.97 -21.49
CA ASN A 332 -7.40 16.02 -20.35
C ASN A 332 -6.70 15.64 -19.03
N PRO A 333 -6.17 16.62 -18.28
CA PRO A 333 -5.60 16.37 -16.96
C PRO A 333 -6.62 15.72 -16.05
N PHE A 334 -6.20 14.70 -15.30
CA PHE A 334 -7.03 14.07 -14.29
C PHE A 334 -6.48 14.30 -12.88
N SER A 335 -7.34 14.18 -11.89
CA SER A 335 -6.99 14.33 -10.49
C SER A 335 -7.18 13.00 -9.77
N GLN A 336 -6.16 12.59 -9.02
CA GLN A 336 -6.18 11.43 -8.15
C GLN A 336 -6.12 11.88 -6.69
N ARG A 337 -7.09 11.47 -5.88
CA ARG A 337 -7.09 11.74 -4.45
C ARG A 337 -6.09 10.84 -3.73
N LEU A 338 -5.45 11.35 -2.70
CA LEU A 338 -4.68 10.53 -1.78
C LEU A 338 -5.61 9.67 -0.92
N THR A 339 -5.07 8.60 -0.36
CA THR A 339 -5.76 7.83 0.67
C THR A 339 -5.69 8.60 1.99
N ALA A 340 -6.77 9.30 2.33
CA ALA A 340 -6.84 10.03 3.58
C ALA A 340 -7.05 9.07 4.76
N ASN A 341 -6.45 9.39 5.92
CA ASN A 341 -6.56 8.57 7.12
C ASN A 341 -7.15 9.39 8.26
N MET A 342 -8.08 8.79 8.99
CA MET A 342 -8.56 9.27 10.28
C MET A 342 -8.07 8.32 11.36
N LEU A 343 -7.32 8.84 12.32
CA LEU A 343 -6.74 8.10 13.43
C LEU A 343 -7.35 8.62 14.74
N ILE A 344 -7.81 7.71 15.59
CA ILE A 344 -8.27 8.03 16.95
C ILE A 344 -7.58 7.02 17.86
N GLY A 345 -6.78 7.52 18.80
CA GLY A 345 -5.98 6.71 19.71
C GLY A 345 -6.14 7.12 21.16
N ALA A 346 -5.98 6.15 22.04
CA ALA A 346 -5.85 6.38 23.48
C ALA A 346 -4.70 5.53 24.02
N GLU A 347 -3.87 6.09 24.88
CA GLU A 347 -2.76 5.42 25.55
C GLU A 347 -2.87 5.68 27.06
N TYR A 348 -2.76 4.60 27.84
CA TYR A 348 -2.77 4.67 29.30
C TYR A 348 -1.47 4.08 29.85
N ALA A 349 -0.69 4.90 30.53
CA ALA A 349 0.61 4.54 31.10
C ALA A 349 0.46 4.14 32.58
N ILE A 350 1.23 3.14 33.00
CA ILE A 350 1.35 2.68 34.37
C ILE A 350 2.81 2.63 34.80
N GLN A 351 3.07 2.49 36.09
CA GLN A 351 4.40 2.37 36.65
C GLN A 351 5.36 3.47 36.18
N ASN A 352 4.96 4.73 36.31
CA ASN A 352 5.74 5.88 35.87
C ASN A 352 6.17 5.79 34.40
N ASN A 353 5.25 5.40 33.52
CA ASN A 353 5.44 5.24 32.09
C ASN A 353 6.36 4.07 31.65
N HIS A 354 6.70 3.13 32.55
CA HIS A 354 7.45 1.95 32.17
C HIS A 354 6.63 0.97 31.34
N ILE A 355 5.32 0.93 31.56
CA ILE A 355 4.39 0.11 30.79
C ILE A 355 3.24 1.02 30.33
N SER A 356 2.81 0.88 29.07
CA SER A 356 1.59 1.51 28.61
C SER A 356 0.77 0.56 27.72
N PHE A 357 -0.54 0.81 27.74
CA PHE A 357 -1.50 0.12 26.87
C PHE A 357 -2.16 1.15 25.96
N GLY A 358 -2.19 0.85 24.66
CA GLY A 358 -2.77 1.71 23.66
C GLY A 358 -3.86 1.02 22.86
N GLY A 359 -4.84 1.80 22.43
CA GLY A 359 -5.84 1.40 21.44
C GLY A 359 -5.90 2.43 20.32
N LEU A 360 -5.87 1.99 19.07
CA LEU A 360 -5.96 2.84 17.89
C LEU A 360 -7.09 2.35 16.99
N SER A 361 -7.96 3.25 16.60
CA SER A 361 -8.90 3.09 15.50
C SER A 361 -8.40 3.92 14.33
N ARG A 362 -8.14 3.27 13.19
CA ARG A 362 -7.71 3.92 11.97
C ARG A 362 -8.70 3.64 10.86
N THR A 363 -9.25 4.68 10.27
CA THR A 363 -10.13 4.65 9.12
C THR A 363 -9.39 5.19 7.91
N MET A 364 -9.24 4.39 6.88
CA MET A 364 -8.60 4.74 5.61
C MET A 364 -9.67 4.97 4.55
N MET A 365 -9.68 6.18 3.98
CA MET A 365 -10.66 6.61 2.99
C MET A 365 -10.02 6.57 1.60
N PHE A 366 -10.28 5.49 0.87
CA PHE A 366 -9.84 5.32 -0.51
C PHE A 366 -10.83 5.94 -1.49
N SER A 367 -10.43 6.14 -2.73
CA SER A 367 -11.33 6.65 -3.78
C SER A 367 -12.53 5.72 -4.02
N SER A 368 -12.36 4.41 -3.81
CA SER A 368 -13.35 3.37 -4.12
C SER A 368 -14.07 2.78 -2.91
N HIS A 369 -13.51 2.88 -1.69
CA HIS A 369 -14.05 2.25 -0.48
C HIS A 369 -13.42 2.82 0.80
N ILE A 370 -13.95 2.38 1.95
CA ILE A 370 -13.41 2.67 3.28
C ILE A 370 -12.89 1.38 3.92
N SER A 371 -11.73 1.44 4.55
CA SER A 371 -11.16 0.34 5.32
C SER A 371 -10.92 0.78 6.77
N GLN A 372 -11.13 -0.15 7.70
CA GLN A 372 -10.99 0.07 9.14
C GLN A 372 -9.95 -0.88 9.73
N GLU A 373 -9.02 -0.33 10.51
CA GLU A 373 -8.11 -1.07 11.37
C GLU A 373 -8.37 -0.70 12.83
N ILE A 374 -8.42 -1.69 13.71
CA ILE A 374 -8.38 -1.51 15.16
C ILE A 374 -7.11 -2.19 15.66
N MET A 375 -6.25 -1.45 16.35
CA MET A 375 -5.00 -1.96 16.89
C MET A 375 -4.97 -1.79 18.41
N LEU A 376 -4.57 -2.83 19.10
CA LEU A 376 -4.18 -2.80 20.51
C LEU A 376 -2.66 -2.84 20.58
N ALA A 377 -2.10 -2.09 21.50
CA ALA A 377 -0.66 -1.94 21.68
C ALA A 377 -0.25 -2.06 23.15
N THR A 378 0.91 -2.63 23.39
CA THR A 378 1.55 -2.62 24.70
C THR A 378 2.99 -2.19 24.52
N ASN A 379 3.41 -1.18 25.27
CA ASN A 379 4.80 -0.74 25.32
C ASN A 379 5.44 -1.18 26.64
N PHE A 380 6.69 -1.59 26.57
CA PHE A 380 7.54 -1.88 27.70
C PHE A 380 8.81 -1.04 27.60
N ARG A 381 9.01 -0.11 28.53
CA ARG A 381 10.07 0.91 28.58
C ARG A 381 10.91 0.73 29.85
N PRO A 382 11.71 -0.35 29.99
CA PRO A 382 12.45 -0.62 31.24
C PRO A 382 13.53 0.41 31.50
N THR A 383 14.00 1.09 30.45
CA THR A 383 15.06 2.09 30.52
C THR A 383 14.85 3.16 29.43
N ASP A 384 15.51 4.32 29.55
CA ASP A 384 15.45 5.40 28.56
C ASP A 384 16.07 5.00 27.20
N TRP A 385 16.95 4.01 27.18
CA TRP A 385 17.67 3.59 25.99
C TRP A 385 16.99 2.45 25.22
N PHE A 386 16.01 1.76 25.83
CA PHE A 386 15.34 0.61 25.24
C PHE A 386 13.83 0.68 25.40
N ASN A 387 13.12 0.41 24.31
CA ASN A 387 11.66 0.26 24.30
C ASN A 387 11.32 -0.98 23.46
N ALA A 388 10.48 -1.84 23.98
CA ALA A 388 9.83 -2.94 23.26
C ALA A 388 8.34 -2.64 23.09
N HIS A 389 7.82 -2.94 21.91
CA HIS A 389 6.46 -2.64 21.49
C HIS A 389 5.81 -3.86 20.91
N LEU A 390 4.66 -4.26 21.45
CA LEU A 390 3.84 -5.38 20.96
C LEU A 390 2.49 -4.85 20.51
N THR A 391 2.04 -5.25 19.32
CA THR A 391 0.74 -4.87 18.78
C THR A 391 -0.08 -6.07 18.36
N TYR A 392 -1.39 -5.90 18.40
CA TYR A 392 -2.36 -6.81 17.82
C TYR A 392 -3.38 -6.01 17.03
N SER A 393 -3.41 -6.21 15.71
CA SER A 393 -4.28 -5.47 14.79
C SER A 393 -5.37 -6.36 14.23
N PHE A 394 -6.59 -5.81 14.22
CA PHE A 394 -7.76 -6.35 13.55
C PHE A 394 -8.02 -5.51 12.31
N LEU A 395 -7.99 -6.12 11.15
CA LEU A 395 -8.32 -5.45 9.91
C LEU A 395 -9.64 -5.96 9.36
N ASN A 396 -10.52 -5.04 9.02
CA ASN A 396 -11.79 -5.40 8.40
C ASN A 396 -11.52 -6.15 7.08
N GLY A 397 -11.81 -7.47 7.11
CA GLY A 397 -11.63 -8.35 5.96
C GLY A 397 -10.25 -8.91 5.70
N GLY A 398 -9.23 -8.58 6.51
CA GLY A 398 -7.85 -8.97 6.27
C GLY A 398 -7.23 -9.98 7.22
N GLY A 399 -7.92 -10.28 8.28
CA GLY A 399 -7.37 -11.12 9.35
C GLY A 399 -6.62 -10.32 10.40
N ASN A 400 -6.07 -11.03 11.37
CA ASN A 400 -5.39 -10.44 12.52
C ASN A 400 -3.89 -10.54 12.33
N THR A 401 -3.16 -9.52 12.77
CA THR A 401 -1.70 -9.53 12.76
C THR A 401 -1.14 -9.20 14.15
N ILE A 402 -0.04 -9.85 14.49
CA ILE A 402 0.76 -9.52 15.68
C ILE A 402 1.98 -8.76 15.16
N GLY A 403 2.29 -7.64 15.77
CA GLY A 403 3.47 -6.84 15.43
C GLY A 403 4.41 -6.72 16.62
N LEU A 404 5.70 -6.68 16.34
CA LEU A 404 6.76 -6.37 17.30
C LEU A 404 7.57 -5.18 16.82
N GLY A 405 7.91 -4.31 17.75
CA GLY A 405 8.80 -3.20 17.52
C GLY A 405 9.83 -3.07 18.65
N THR A 406 10.98 -2.54 18.31
CA THR A 406 12.00 -2.18 19.28
C THR A 406 12.59 -0.82 18.92
N LYS A 407 12.91 -0.05 19.93
CA LYS A 407 13.62 1.23 19.81
C LYS A 407 14.85 1.19 20.71
N PHE A 408 15.97 1.61 20.16
CA PHE A 408 17.24 1.77 20.88
C PHE A 408 17.71 3.23 20.79
N ARG A 409 18.22 3.74 21.88
CA ARG A 409 18.80 5.08 21.97
C ARG A 409 20.18 5.02 22.60
N TYR A 410 21.17 5.60 21.91
CA TYR A 410 22.52 5.79 22.45
C TYR A 410 22.94 7.24 22.25
N GLY A 411 22.95 8.01 23.33
CA GLY A 411 23.18 9.46 23.25
C GLY A 411 22.16 10.16 22.35
N PRO A 412 22.60 10.90 21.34
CA PRO A 412 21.72 11.51 20.36
C PRO A 412 21.17 10.53 19.33
N PHE A 413 21.81 9.41 19.10
CA PHE A 413 21.44 8.40 18.12
C PHE A 413 20.25 7.58 18.61
N GLN A 414 19.22 7.48 17.79
CA GLN A 414 18.05 6.67 18.03
C GLN A 414 17.71 5.86 16.79
N THR A 415 17.49 4.56 16.96
CA THR A 415 17.05 3.67 15.88
C THR A 415 15.87 2.85 16.34
N TYR A 416 14.99 2.47 15.40
CA TYR A 416 13.88 1.59 15.67
C TYR A 416 13.64 0.65 14.48
N ILE A 417 13.15 -0.53 14.80
CA ILE A 417 12.69 -1.51 13.84
C ILE A 417 11.34 -2.06 14.30
N MET A 418 10.40 -2.15 13.39
CA MET A 418 9.08 -2.71 13.64
C MET A 418 8.67 -3.62 12.49
N THR A 419 8.00 -4.71 12.83
CA THR A 419 7.45 -5.64 11.85
C THR A 419 6.23 -6.35 12.39
N ASP A 420 5.26 -6.62 11.56
CA ASP A 420 4.14 -7.53 11.83
C ASP A 420 4.36 -8.91 11.19
N TYR A 421 5.56 -9.15 10.67
CA TYR A 421 5.95 -10.40 10.06
C TYR A 421 7.00 -11.13 10.92
N PHE A 422 6.66 -12.37 11.31
CA PHE A 422 7.59 -13.28 11.98
C PHE A 422 7.91 -14.45 11.06
N PRO A 423 9.16 -14.59 10.61
CA PRO A 423 9.57 -15.64 9.68
C PRO A 423 9.74 -17.02 10.36
N PHE A 424 8.83 -17.38 11.28
CA PHE A 424 8.90 -18.68 11.98
C PHE A 424 8.76 -19.88 11.04
N ARG A 425 8.15 -19.70 9.87
CA ARG A 425 8.08 -20.70 8.81
C ARG A 425 8.27 -20.06 7.46
N GLN A 426 9.29 -20.50 6.76
CA GLN A 426 9.59 -20.12 5.38
C GLN A 426 9.35 -21.30 4.46
N ALA A 427 8.79 -21.06 3.28
CA ALA A 427 8.78 -22.00 2.17
C ALA A 427 9.99 -21.73 1.27
N LYS A 428 10.67 -22.79 0.85
CA LYS A 428 11.70 -22.71 -0.19
C LYS A 428 11.02 -22.81 -1.54
N LEU A 429 11.09 -21.77 -2.34
CA LEU A 429 10.67 -21.78 -3.74
C LEU A 429 11.91 -22.01 -4.60
N ILE A 430 11.84 -22.99 -5.51
CA ILE A 430 12.87 -23.19 -6.53
C ILE A 430 12.50 -22.29 -7.71
N THR A 431 13.36 -21.33 -8.02
CA THR A 431 13.16 -20.39 -9.13
C THR A 431 14.10 -20.73 -10.29
N GLY A 432 13.52 -20.95 -11.48
CA GLY A 432 14.26 -21.17 -12.72
C GLY A 432 14.95 -22.51 -12.84
N ASP A 433 15.49 -22.77 -14.03
CA ASP A 433 16.19 -24.01 -14.38
C ASP A 433 17.51 -24.21 -13.62
N ASN A 434 18.02 -23.18 -12.99
CA ASN A 434 19.29 -23.19 -12.24
C ASN A 434 19.16 -23.63 -10.77
N GLY A 435 17.97 -24.05 -10.32
CA GLY A 435 17.75 -24.56 -8.95
C GLY A 435 17.96 -23.52 -7.85
N GLN A 436 17.92 -22.23 -8.15
CA GLN A 436 18.01 -21.18 -7.13
C GLN A 436 16.80 -21.26 -6.20
N THR A 437 17.06 -21.22 -4.89
CA THR A 437 16.01 -21.26 -3.88
C THR A 437 15.82 -19.87 -3.28
N ILE A 438 14.59 -19.40 -3.28
CA ILE A 438 14.17 -18.19 -2.55
C ILE A 438 13.35 -18.63 -1.36
N ASN A 439 13.70 -18.11 -0.17
CA ASN A 439 12.89 -18.30 1.03
C ASN A 439 11.77 -17.26 1.03
N VAL A 440 10.51 -17.71 1.05
CA VAL A 440 9.33 -16.83 1.07
C VAL A 440 8.53 -17.03 2.35
N PRO A 441 7.82 -16.00 2.82
CA PRO A 441 6.95 -16.07 3.98
C PRO A 441 5.83 -17.11 3.79
N TYR A 442 5.78 -18.14 4.63
CA TYR A 442 4.86 -19.28 4.40
C TYR A 442 3.43 -19.00 4.83
N ASN A 443 3.23 -18.35 5.98
CA ASN A 443 1.91 -18.19 6.61
C ASN A 443 1.32 -16.78 6.50
N SER A 444 2.09 -15.79 6.06
CA SER A 444 1.66 -14.41 6.09
C SER A 444 0.88 -14.02 4.84
N ARG A 445 -0.20 -13.27 5.04
CA ARG A 445 -0.91 -12.54 3.98
C ARG A 445 -0.47 -11.09 3.92
N ARG A 446 0.34 -10.69 4.88
CA ARG A 446 0.85 -9.35 5.03
C ARG A 446 2.27 -9.40 5.59
N ILE A 447 3.10 -8.53 5.05
CA ILE A 447 4.44 -8.25 5.55
C ILE A 447 4.55 -6.74 5.62
N ASN A 448 4.84 -6.24 6.81
CA ASN A 448 5.09 -4.82 7.05
C ASN A 448 6.41 -4.73 7.82
N ILE A 449 7.33 -3.93 7.30
CA ILE A 449 8.62 -3.67 7.91
C ILE A 449 8.83 -2.17 7.93
N GLN A 450 9.18 -1.65 9.09
CA GLN A 450 9.60 -0.27 9.25
C GLN A 450 10.91 -0.20 10.01
N ILE A 451 11.85 0.56 9.48
CA ILE A 451 13.16 0.82 10.06
C ILE A 451 13.41 2.32 9.95
N GLY A 452 13.88 2.93 11.02
CA GLY A 452 14.27 4.34 10.98
C GLY A 452 15.41 4.65 11.92
N THR A 453 16.16 5.69 11.57
CA THR A 453 17.28 6.18 12.36
C THR A 453 17.28 7.70 12.38
N VAL A 454 17.34 8.26 13.57
CA VAL A 454 17.25 9.70 13.79
C VAL A 454 18.27 10.16 14.84
N LEU A 455 18.84 11.32 14.64
CA LEU A 455 19.62 12.02 15.66
C LEU A 455 18.71 13.02 16.39
N THR A 456 18.68 12.93 17.71
CA THR A 456 17.87 13.79 18.59
C THR A 456 18.75 14.52 19.58
N PHE A 457 18.56 15.83 19.74
CA PHE A 457 19.42 16.66 20.57
C PHE A 457 18.62 17.56 21.51
N GLY A 458 19.15 17.77 22.72
CA GLY A 458 18.55 18.59 23.76
C GLY A 458 17.27 17.97 24.35
N LYS A 459 17.15 17.87 25.65
CA LYS A 459 15.85 17.60 26.30
C LYS A 459 15.08 18.91 26.44
N LYS A 460 13.75 18.85 26.27
CA LYS A 460 12.83 19.94 26.61
C LYS A 460 12.61 20.00 28.11
#